data_2678cd69bc8895cd946b8adc26fe0766
#
_entry.id   2678cd69bc8895cd946b8adc26fe0766
#
_cell.length_a   1.000
_cell.length_b   1.000
_cell.length_c   1.000
_cell.angle_alpha   90.00
_cell.angle_beta   90.00
_cell.angle_gamma   90.00
#
_symmetry.space_group_name_H-M   'P 1'
#
loop_
_entity.id
_entity.type
_entity.pdbx_description
1 polymer ?
#
loop_
_entity_poly.entity_id
_entity_poly.type
_entity_poly.pdbx_seq_one_letter_code
_entity_poly.pdbx_strand_id
1 'polypeptide(L)'
;MAGLWYEELEEGMVFEHPLSRTITEADNVWFSCLTLNPQPLHIDFHKAAETDYGKPLVNSLFTLGLVIGMTVADTTLGTTVSNLGMTNTTFPAPVFHGDSIHTRTTVMSKRPSK
;
A
#
# COMPACT_ATOMS: atom_id res chain seq x y z
N MET A 1 -10.74 11.58 15.11
CA MET A 1 -11.50 11.14 13.96
C MET A 1 -11.59 9.63 13.95
N ALA A 2 -12.75 9.08 13.87
CA ALA A 2 -12.94 7.64 13.81
C ALA A 2 -13.28 7.19 12.40
N GLY A 3 -13.03 5.91 12.10
CA GLY A 3 -13.47 5.30 10.87
C GLY A 3 -14.99 5.08 10.86
N LEU A 4 -15.45 4.42 9.83
CA LEU A 4 -16.86 4.12 9.67
C LEU A 4 -17.19 2.73 10.18
N TRP A 5 -18.40 2.56 10.68
CA TRP A 5 -18.94 1.27 11.07
C TRP A 5 -19.62 0.60 9.90
N TYR A 6 -19.90 -0.71 10.04
CA TYR A 6 -20.55 -1.51 9.01
C TYR A 6 -21.82 -0.84 8.47
N GLU A 7 -22.64 -0.28 9.35
CA GLU A 7 -23.92 0.33 9.00
C GLU A 7 -23.77 1.60 8.17
N GLU A 8 -22.61 2.27 8.29
CA GLU A 8 -22.33 3.52 7.59
C GLU A 8 -21.73 3.28 6.20
N LEU A 9 -21.20 2.09 5.95
CA LEU A 9 -20.60 1.74 4.66
C LEU A 9 -21.70 1.24 3.70
N GLU A 10 -21.68 1.78 2.49
CA GLU A 10 -22.63 1.38 1.45
C GLU A 10 -21.89 0.95 0.19
N GLU A 11 -22.43 -0.04 -0.50
CA GLU A 11 -21.86 -0.48 -1.78
C GLU A 11 -21.80 0.68 -2.77
N GLY A 12 -20.68 0.78 -3.48
CA GLY A 12 -20.47 1.83 -4.46
C GLY A 12 -19.91 3.13 -3.91
N MET A 13 -19.81 3.28 -2.57
CA MET A 13 -19.14 4.44 -1.99
C MET A 13 -17.69 4.51 -2.46
N VAL A 14 -17.24 5.72 -2.81
CA VAL A 14 -15.87 5.98 -3.24
C VAL A 14 -15.24 6.99 -2.30
N PHE A 15 -14.05 6.65 -1.79
CA PHE A 15 -13.24 7.53 -0.96
C PHE A 15 -12.02 7.97 -1.75
N GLU A 16 -11.95 9.25 -2.08
CA GLU A 16 -10.72 9.87 -2.58
C GLU A 16 -9.93 10.31 -1.35
N HIS A 17 -8.95 9.52 -0.95
CA HIS A 17 -8.21 9.80 0.28
C HIS A 17 -7.34 11.05 0.09
N PRO A 18 -7.37 12.00 1.05
CA PRO A 18 -6.64 13.25 0.90
C PRO A 18 -5.13 13.11 1.06
N LEU A 19 -4.68 12.00 1.67
CA LEU A 19 -3.26 11.80 1.89
C LEU A 19 -2.53 11.45 0.60
N SER A 20 -1.34 12.03 0.46
CA SER A 20 -0.39 11.69 -0.58
C SER A 20 0.98 11.56 0.09
N ARG A 21 1.78 10.62 -0.38
CA ARG A 21 3.09 10.41 0.23
C ARG A 21 4.13 10.03 -0.81
N THR A 22 5.29 10.65 -0.72
CA THR A 22 6.45 10.31 -1.54
C THR A 22 7.23 9.18 -0.88
N ILE A 23 7.55 8.16 -1.67
CA ILE A 23 8.37 7.03 -1.22
C ILE A 23 9.85 7.42 -1.29
N THR A 24 10.58 7.12 -0.22
CA THR A 24 12.01 7.41 -0.13
C THR A 24 12.84 6.14 -0.17
N GLU A 25 14.17 6.31 -0.37
CA GLU A 25 15.11 5.18 -0.28
C GLU A 25 15.00 4.46 1.07
N ALA A 26 14.90 5.24 2.15
CA ALA A 26 14.81 4.69 3.49
C ALA A 26 13.62 3.75 3.65
N ASP A 27 12.47 4.13 3.10
CA ASP A 27 11.27 3.29 3.14
C ASP A 27 11.54 1.91 2.54
N ASN A 28 12.11 1.89 1.35
CA ASN A 28 12.33 0.65 0.59
C ASN A 28 13.39 -0.22 1.25
N VAL A 29 14.53 0.36 1.59
CA VAL A 29 15.64 -0.39 2.21
C VAL A 29 15.23 -0.93 3.59
N TRP A 30 14.62 -0.08 4.42
CA TRP A 30 14.15 -0.49 5.74
C TRP A 30 13.13 -1.62 5.67
N PHE A 31 12.13 -1.46 4.84
CA PHE A 31 11.08 -2.47 4.71
C PHE A 31 11.67 -3.80 4.22
N SER A 32 12.52 -3.75 3.19
CA SER A 32 13.13 -4.96 2.65
C SER A 32 14.00 -5.67 3.68
N CYS A 33 14.80 -4.91 4.45
CA CYS A 33 15.63 -5.48 5.50
C CYS A 33 14.80 -6.03 6.67
N LEU A 34 13.78 -5.29 7.11
CA LEU A 34 12.91 -5.71 8.20
C LEU A 34 12.16 -7.01 7.89
N THR A 35 11.86 -7.23 6.62
CA THR A 35 11.14 -8.43 6.17
C THR A 35 12.07 -9.53 5.68
N LEU A 36 13.38 -9.37 5.89
CA LEU A 36 14.42 -10.32 5.50
C LEU A 36 14.43 -10.62 3.99
N ASN A 37 14.11 -9.63 3.18
CA ASN A 37 14.17 -9.75 1.73
C ASN A 37 15.51 -9.18 1.23
N PRO A 38 16.47 -10.03 0.85
CA PRO A 38 17.80 -9.57 0.46
C PRO A 38 17.93 -9.26 -1.03
N GLN A 39 16.82 -9.10 -1.74
CA GLN A 39 16.85 -8.90 -3.18
C GLN A 39 17.64 -7.64 -3.55
N PRO A 40 18.76 -7.77 -4.30
CA PRO A 40 19.59 -6.61 -4.66
C PRO A 40 18.83 -5.48 -5.34
N LEU A 41 17.80 -5.82 -6.09
CA LEU A 41 16.97 -4.85 -6.78
C LEU A 41 16.42 -3.75 -5.84
N HIS A 42 16.23 -4.07 -4.56
CA HIS A 42 15.69 -3.14 -3.57
C HIS A 42 16.76 -2.48 -2.72
N ILE A 43 17.88 -3.17 -2.44
CA ILE A 43 18.83 -2.75 -1.40
C ILE A 43 20.26 -2.53 -1.90
N ASP A 44 20.59 -3.00 -3.09
CA ASP A 44 21.93 -2.81 -3.67
C ASP A 44 21.80 -1.95 -4.93
N PHE A 45 22.07 -0.65 -4.77
CA PHE A 45 21.83 0.31 -5.83
C PHE A 45 22.80 0.14 -7.00
N HIS A 46 23.99 -0.38 -6.73
CA HIS A 46 24.94 -0.69 -7.79
C HIS A 46 24.42 -1.80 -8.71
N LYS A 47 23.94 -2.90 -8.11
CA LYS A 47 23.36 -4.00 -8.89
C LYS A 47 22.02 -3.62 -9.52
N ALA A 48 21.21 -2.83 -8.82
CA ALA A 48 19.94 -2.36 -9.36
C ALA A 48 20.13 -1.51 -10.64
N ALA A 49 21.23 -0.74 -10.71
CA ALA A 49 21.55 0.06 -11.88
C ALA A 49 21.83 -0.80 -13.12
N GLU A 50 22.20 -2.06 -12.94
CA GLU A 50 22.48 -3.01 -14.04
C GLU A 50 21.23 -3.71 -14.56
N THR A 51 20.08 -3.52 -13.88
CA THR A 51 18.81 -4.11 -14.32
C THR A 51 18.15 -3.29 -15.41
N ASP A 52 17.14 -3.85 -16.05
CA ASP A 52 16.37 -3.15 -17.08
C ASP A 52 15.73 -1.86 -16.56
N TYR A 53 15.46 -1.78 -15.24
CA TYR A 53 14.94 -0.56 -14.64
C TYR A 53 15.99 0.55 -14.50
N GLY A 54 17.28 0.20 -14.45
CA GLY A 54 18.38 1.15 -14.31
C GLY A 54 18.49 1.81 -12.93
N LYS A 55 17.67 1.42 -11.97
CA LYS A 55 17.63 2.00 -10.62
C LYS A 55 16.85 1.07 -9.68
N PRO A 56 16.95 1.30 -8.35
CA PRO A 56 16.25 0.46 -7.40
C PRO A 56 14.73 0.50 -7.58
N LEU A 57 14.12 -0.67 -7.53
CA LEU A 57 12.66 -0.83 -7.54
C LEU A 57 12.16 -0.87 -6.10
N VAL A 58 11.06 -0.18 -5.83
CA VAL A 58 10.41 -0.25 -4.52
C VAL A 58 9.79 -1.63 -4.35
N ASN A 59 9.98 -2.21 -3.17
CA ASN A 59 9.36 -3.47 -2.79
C ASN A 59 7.84 -3.35 -2.88
N SER A 60 7.21 -4.18 -3.68
CA SER A 60 5.77 -4.09 -3.93
C SER A 60 4.93 -4.28 -2.68
N LEU A 61 5.41 -5.06 -1.71
CA LEU A 61 4.69 -5.25 -0.44
C LEU A 61 4.75 -4.00 0.42
N PHE A 62 5.81 -3.19 0.31
CA PHE A 62 5.83 -1.88 0.94
C PHE A 62 4.75 -0.99 0.32
N THR A 63 4.70 -0.92 -1.01
CA THR A 63 3.70 -0.12 -1.71
C THR A 63 2.29 -0.56 -1.33
N LEU A 64 2.04 -1.86 -1.28
CA LEU A 64 0.74 -2.40 -0.87
C LEU A 64 0.38 -1.96 0.55
N GLY A 65 1.31 -2.11 1.49
CA GLY A 65 1.11 -1.69 2.87
C GLY A 65 0.84 -0.19 2.99
N LEU A 66 1.57 0.62 2.24
CA LEU A 66 1.37 2.06 2.21
C LEU A 66 -0.03 2.43 1.68
N VAL A 67 -0.43 1.82 0.56
CA VAL A 67 -1.75 2.04 -0.03
C VAL A 67 -2.85 1.72 0.98
N ILE A 68 -2.78 0.56 1.62
CA ILE A 68 -3.77 0.16 2.63
C ILE A 68 -3.74 1.12 3.82
N GLY A 69 -2.54 1.45 4.32
CA GLY A 69 -2.39 2.35 5.45
C GLY A 69 -3.02 3.73 5.20
N MET A 70 -2.90 4.24 3.99
CA MET A 70 -3.47 5.54 3.61
C MET A 70 -5.00 5.54 3.57
N THR A 71 -5.64 4.37 3.53
CA THR A 71 -7.11 4.27 3.55
C THR A 71 -7.69 4.31 4.97
N VAL A 72 -6.86 4.08 5.98
CA VAL A 72 -7.33 3.79 7.34
C VAL A 72 -8.08 4.96 7.97
N ALA A 73 -7.53 6.17 7.87
CA ALA A 73 -8.11 7.33 8.55
C ALA A 73 -9.56 7.59 8.18
N ASP A 74 -9.92 7.35 6.92
CA ASP A 74 -11.25 7.66 6.38
C ASP A 74 -12.21 6.48 6.43
N THR A 75 -11.70 5.26 6.62
CA THR A 75 -12.52 4.04 6.48
C THR A 75 -12.59 3.22 7.74
N THR A 76 -11.45 2.85 8.33
CA THR A 76 -11.41 1.82 9.36
C THR A 76 -10.73 2.23 10.67
N LEU A 77 -10.36 3.49 10.81
CA LEU A 77 -9.66 3.95 12.02
C LEU A 77 -10.52 3.73 13.26
N GLY A 78 -10.06 2.85 14.13
CA GLY A 78 -10.75 2.53 15.37
C GLY A 78 -11.96 1.62 15.24
N THR A 79 -12.34 1.22 14.02
CA THR A 79 -13.51 0.38 13.79
C THR A 79 -13.18 -1.01 13.24
N THR A 80 -11.97 -1.18 12.69
CA THR A 80 -11.56 -2.49 12.18
C THR A 80 -11.26 -3.47 13.32
N VAL A 81 -11.55 -4.73 13.08
CA VAL A 81 -11.19 -5.83 13.99
C VAL A 81 -10.01 -6.61 13.43
N SER A 82 -10.08 -6.99 12.16
CA SER A 82 -8.99 -7.71 11.51
C SER A 82 -9.13 -7.65 9.99
N ASN A 83 -8.01 -7.88 9.31
CA ASN A 83 -7.98 -8.07 7.87
C ASN A 83 -8.02 -9.58 7.60
N LEU A 84 -9.04 -10.04 6.90
CA LEU A 84 -9.22 -11.47 6.61
C LEU A 84 -8.50 -11.91 5.35
N GLY A 85 -8.11 -10.99 4.50
CA GLY A 85 -7.40 -11.34 3.28
C GLY A 85 -7.54 -10.31 2.19
N MET A 86 -6.86 -10.60 1.09
CA MET A 86 -6.89 -9.78 -0.13
C MET A 86 -6.96 -10.70 -1.34
N THR A 87 -7.68 -10.29 -2.37
CA THR A 87 -7.79 -11.02 -3.62
C THR A 87 -7.52 -10.09 -4.80
N ASN A 88 -7.13 -10.69 -5.93
CA ASN A 88 -6.93 -9.95 -7.18
C ASN A 88 -5.95 -8.77 -7.04
N THR A 89 -4.92 -8.95 -6.21
CA THR A 89 -3.88 -7.94 -6.03
C THR A 89 -2.91 -7.98 -7.20
N THR A 90 -2.70 -6.85 -7.86
CA THR A 90 -1.76 -6.72 -8.97
C THR A 90 -0.88 -5.50 -8.80
N PHE A 91 0.29 -5.53 -9.45
CA PHE A 91 1.26 -4.44 -9.44
C PHE A 91 1.58 -4.10 -10.90
N PRO A 92 0.69 -3.35 -11.58
CA PRO A 92 0.78 -3.16 -13.03
C PRO A 92 1.92 -2.26 -13.50
N ALA A 93 2.52 -1.48 -12.59
CA ALA A 93 3.60 -0.58 -12.95
C ALA A 93 4.68 -0.59 -11.85
N PRO A 94 5.96 -0.42 -12.23
CA PRO A 94 7.02 -0.29 -11.23
C PRO A 94 6.88 1.02 -10.45
N VAL A 95 7.31 0.99 -9.19
CA VAL A 95 7.37 2.17 -8.33
C VAL A 95 8.82 2.40 -7.94
N PHE A 96 9.25 3.65 -7.97
CA PHE A 96 10.63 4.05 -7.70
C PHE A 96 10.71 5.05 -6.56
N HIS A 97 11.89 5.18 -5.97
CA HIS A 97 12.17 6.24 -4.99
C HIS A 97 11.84 7.59 -5.62
N GLY A 98 11.14 8.43 -4.90
CA GLY A 98 10.70 9.73 -5.38
C GLY A 98 9.28 9.76 -5.96
N ASP A 99 8.69 8.60 -6.21
CA ASP A 99 7.30 8.54 -6.65
C ASP A 99 6.36 8.86 -5.48
N SER A 100 5.31 9.61 -5.77
CA SER A 100 4.29 9.94 -4.78
C SER A 100 3.03 9.11 -5.02
N ILE A 101 2.52 8.55 -3.94
CA ILE A 101 1.37 7.64 -3.97
C ILE A 101 0.18 8.34 -3.34
N HIS A 102 -0.97 8.21 -3.97
CA HIS A 102 -2.26 8.53 -3.36
C HIS A 102 -3.21 7.36 -3.62
N THR A 103 -4.33 7.31 -2.91
CA THR A 103 -5.18 6.13 -2.92
C THR A 103 -6.64 6.49 -3.07
N ARG A 104 -7.38 5.52 -3.60
CA ARG A 104 -8.84 5.57 -3.71
C ARG A 104 -9.39 4.25 -3.21
N THR A 105 -10.47 4.28 -2.47
CA THR A 105 -11.18 3.09 -2.02
C THR A 105 -12.59 3.09 -2.59
N THR A 106 -13.03 1.94 -3.08
CA THR A 106 -14.42 1.72 -3.48
C THR A 106 -14.98 0.56 -2.66
N VAL A 107 -16.13 0.76 -2.04
CA VAL A 107 -16.83 -0.31 -1.33
C VAL A 107 -17.51 -1.20 -2.37
N MET A 108 -16.99 -2.40 -2.57
CA MET A 108 -17.49 -3.32 -3.58
C MET A 108 -18.71 -4.09 -3.08
N SER A 109 -18.69 -4.54 -1.84
CA SER A 109 -19.79 -5.28 -1.23
C SER A 109 -19.61 -5.28 0.29
N LYS A 110 -20.69 -5.62 1.00
CA LYS A 110 -20.62 -5.84 2.44
C LYS A 110 -21.58 -6.97 2.82
N ARG A 111 -21.23 -7.66 3.88
CA ARG A 111 -22.09 -8.71 4.47
C ARG A 111 -21.84 -8.79 5.97
N PRO A 112 -22.84 -9.20 6.77
CA PRO A 112 -22.59 -9.45 8.20
C PRO A 112 -21.58 -10.59 8.38
N SER A 113 -20.73 -10.47 9.40
CA SER A 113 -19.82 -11.54 9.79
C SER A 113 -20.60 -12.74 10.34
N LYS A 114 -20.09 -13.90 10.07
CA LYS A 114 -20.67 -15.14 10.64
C LYS A 114 -20.23 -15.36 12.07
#